data_5a6c9b18393e08f1fc52b5949d3870e6
#
_entry.id   5a6c9b18393e08f1fc52b5949d3870e6
#
_cell.length_a   1.000
_cell.length_b   1.000
_cell.length_c   1.000
_cell.angle_alpha   90.00
_cell.angle_beta   90.00
_cell.angle_gamma   90.00
#
_symmetry.space_group_name_H-M   'P 1'
#
loop_
_entity.id
_entity.type
_entity.pdbx_description
1 polymer ?
#
loop_
_entity_poly.entity_id
_entity_poly.type
_entity_poly.pdbx_seq_one_letter_code
_entity_poly.pdbx_strand_id
1 'polypeptide(L)'
;MWIGLVGSEMCIRDRAVTVTRSGYIKRVPLSTYRSQNRGGKGRAGMQTKDDDFVRHIFISNTHQPILFFSSKGMVYRLKTWRLPLSSPQAKGKAMINLLPLSDDERITTVMSLPENQDEWKNLFVIFATSSGGVRRNSLSDFWRINKNGKIAMKLGEKERIISVQTCTEDNDILLTSKKGQSIRFNVDKVRVFASRSSTGVRGIKLSKNDSVVGMSILNRIKASNDELRAYLKMSSMMRRATSEEKTEEDDIDFEGNDIELSTERYSELAANEEIILTVSSNGQGKRSSAYEYR
;
A
#
# COMPACT_ATOMS: atom_id res chain seq x y z
N MET A 1 41.27 -17.22 21.56
CA MET A 1 40.33 -16.23 22.14
C MET A 1 39.44 -15.75 21.01
N TRP A 2 38.28 -16.44 20.82
CA TRP A 2 37.28 -16.14 19.79
C TRP A 2 36.15 -15.34 20.47
N ILE A 3 36.33 -14.07 20.64
CA ILE A 3 35.29 -13.12 21.11
C ILE A 3 35.22 -12.04 20.04
N GLY A 4 34.30 -12.14 19.13
CA GLY A 4 34.15 -11.03 18.20
C GLY A 4 33.07 -11.10 17.12
N LEU A 5 32.22 -12.12 17.07
CA LEU A 5 31.22 -12.25 16.01
C LEU A 5 29.82 -12.68 16.49
N VAL A 6 29.54 -12.61 17.78
CA VAL A 6 28.19 -12.69 18.33
C VAL A 6 27.68 -11.26 18.46
N GLY A 7 27.76 -10.57 17.35
CA GLY A 7 27.47 -9.16 17.31
C GLY A 7 26.01 -8.88 17.02
N SER A 8 25.74 -7.65 16.84
CA SER A 8 24.51 -6.90 16.59
C SER A 8 23.44 -7.53 15.68
N GLU A 9 23.72 -8.60 14.97
CA GLU A 9 22.78 -9.23 14.02
C GLU A 9 21.87 -10.29 14.67
N MET A 10 22.28 -10.87 15.80
CA MET A 10 21.46 -11.82 16.58
C MET A 10 20.46 -11.12 17.51
N CYS A 11 20.67 -9.86 17.85
CA CYS A 11 19.73 -9.13 18.69
C CYS A 11 18.55 -8.58 17.86
N ILE A 12 17.33 -8.84 18.33
CA ILE A 12 16.13 -8.21 17.78
C ILE A 12 16.22 -6.72 18.06
N ARG A 13 16.27 -5.90 17.02
CA ARG A 13 16.36 -4.43 17.12
C ARG A 13 15.54 -3.79 16.03
N ASP A 14 14.80 -2.75 16.38
CA ASP A 14 14.02 -1.99 15.44
C ASP A 14 14.88 -1.11 14.54
N ARG A 15 14.56 -1.13 13.28
CA ARG A 15 15.23 -0.41 12.21
C ARG A 15 14.22 0.41 11.43
N ALA A 16 14.54 1.65 11.14
CA ALA A 16 13.87 2.42 10.11
C ALA A 16 14.47 2.02 8.76
N VAL A 17 13.64 1.48 7.89
CA VAL A 17 13.99 1.14 6.51
C VAL A 17 13.47 2.23 5.60
N THR A 18 14.34 2.78 4.76
CA THR A 18 14.02 3.84 3.81
C THR A 18 14.29 3.35 2.39
N VAL A 19 13.34 3.56 1.49
CA VAL A 19 13.44 3.17 0.07
C VAL A 19 13.12 4.39 -0.79
N THR A 20 13.98 4.68 -1.79
CA THR A 20 13.75 5.78 -2.73
C THR A 20 13.11 5.31 -4.03
N ARG A 21 12.58 6.28 -4.80
CA ARG A 21 12.03 6.03 -6.15
C ARG A 21 13.07 5.43 -7.09
N SER A 22 14.32 5.90 -7.02
CA SER A 22 15.42 5.41 -7.86
C SER A 22 15.95 4.04 -7.42
N GLY A 23 15.36 3.42 -6.39
CA GLY A 23 15.70 2.06 -5.97
C GLY A 23 16.86 1.96 -4.99
N TYR A 24 17.19 3.02 -4.26
CA TYR A 24 18.13 2.96 -3.14
C TYR A 24 17.41 2.53 -1.87
N ILE A 25 18.08 1.70 -1.07
CA ILE A 25 17.55 1.19 0.19
C ILE A 25 18.61 1.24 1.29
N LYS A 26 18.18 1.49 2.50
CA LYS A 26 19.01 1.41 3.71
C LYS A 26 18.18 1.05 4.93
N ARG A 27 18.88 0.61 5.97
CA ARG A 27 18.33 0.50 7.34
C ARG A 27 19.13 1.38 8.30
N VAL A 28 18.45 2.01 9.22
CA VAL A 28 19.04 2.87 10.26
C VAL A 28 18.53 2.41 11.62
N PRO A 29 19.35 2.35 12.68
CA PRO A 29 18.85 2.05 14.02
C PRO A 29 17.76 3.07 14.42
N LEU A 30 16.61 2.59 14.88
CA LEU A 30 15.51 3.47 15.28
C LEU A 30 15.95 4.42 16.40
N SER A 31 16.84 3.97 17.30
CA SER A 31 17.43 4.77 18.37
C SER A 31 18.22 6.01 17.91
N THR A 32 18.60 6.05 16.62
CA THR A 32 19.28 7.22 16.03
C THR A 32 18.32 8.40 15.82
N TYR A 33 17.03 8.12 15.70
CA TYR A 33 15.97 9.12 15.59
C TYR A 33 15.49 9.50 17.00
N ARG A 34 15.82 10.72 17.45
CA ARG A 34 15.35 11.26 18.72
C ARG A 34 13.99 11.90 18.51
N SER A 35 13.09 11.74 19.47
CA SER A 35 11.85 12.52 19.50
C SER A 35 12.19 14.01 19.55
N GLN A 36 11.47 14.81 18.80
CA GLN A 36 11.57 16.28 18.81
C GLN A 36 10.23 16.86 19.25
N ASN A 37 10.31 18.01 19.93
CA ASN A 37 9.12 18.74 20.30
C ASN A 37 8.48 19.39 19.06
N ARG A 38 7.19 19.71 19.17
CA ARG A 38 6.44 20.45 18.17
C ARG A 38 7.17 21.77 17.84
N GLY A 39 7.38 22.03 16.52
CA GLY A 39 8.13 23.19 16.04
C GLY A 39 9.64 22.99 15.88
N GLY A 40 10.16 21.78 16.16
CA GLY A 40 11.57 21.43 15.90
C GLY A 40 11.91 21.43 14.39
N LYS A 41 13.20 21.64 14.07
CA LYS A 41 13.70 21.72 12.66
C LYS A 41 13.61 20.41 11.88
N GLY A 42 13.21 19.28 12.48
CA GLY A 42 13.26 17.96 11.87
C GLY A 42 14.69 17.50 11.57
N ARG A 43 14.84 16.32 10.97
CA ARG A 43 16.11 15.79 10.46
C ARG A 43 15.94 15.26 9.06
N ALA A 44 16.89 15.51 8.18
CA ALA A 44 16.93 14.86 6.88
C ALA A 44 17.09 13.34 7.05
N GLY A 45 16.08 12.60 6.60
CA GLY A 45 16.03 11.15 6.71
C GLY A 45 16.88 10.43 5.65
N MET A 46 17.27 11.11 4.58
CA MET A 46 18.10 10.58 3.49
C MET A 46 18.61 11.70 2.62
N GLN A 47 19.84 11.59 2.17
CA GLN A 47 20.38 12.44 1.11
C GLN A 47 20.01 11.82 -0.24
N THR A 48 19.20 12.51 -1.02
CA THR A 48 18.76 12.08 -2.35
C THR A 48 19.45 12.93 -3.41
N LYS A 49 19.51 12.46 -4.67
CA LYS A 49 19.82 13.30 -5.82
C LYS A 49 18.61 14.19 -6.13
N ASP A 50 18.81 15.25 -6.91
CA ASP A 50 17.77 16.25 -7.20
C ASP A 50 16.45 15.67 -7.74
N ASP A 51 16.53 14.56 -8.48
CA ASP A 51 15.36 13.88 -9.07
C ASP A 51 14.86 12.65 -8.27
N ASP A 52 15.44 12.35 -7.09
CA ASP A 52 15.09 11.18 -6.30
C ASP A 52 14.41 11.60 -4.99
N PHE A 53 13.44 10.82 -4.55
CA PHE A 53 12.74 11.06 -3.29
C PHE A 53 12.44 9.76 -2.56
N VAL A 54 12.23 9.86 -1.26
CA VAL A 54 11.82 8.75 -0.41
C VAL A 54 10.40 8.32 -0.78
N ARG A 55 10.25 7.06 -1.20
CA ARG A 55 8.97 6.48 -1.59
C ARG A 55 8.33 5.69 -0.47
N HIS A 56 9.14 4.94 0.29
CA HIS A 56 8.68 4.13 1.41
C HIS A 56 9.58 4.35 2.61
N ILE A 57 8.97 4.51 3.77
CA ILE A 57 9.63 4.45 5.06
C ILE A 57 8.77 3.59 5.99
N PHE A 58 9.39 2.63 6.66
CA PHE A 58 8.69 1.76 7.61
C PHE A 58 9.66 1.24 8.68
N ILE A 59 9.10 0.80 9.77
CA ILE A 59 9.85 0.17 10.87
C ILE A 59 9.81 -1.34 10.66
N SER A 60 10.96 -1.98 10.86
CA SER A 60 11.09 -3.43 10.79
C SER A 60 12.17 -3.89 11.76
N ASN A 61 11.94 -4.97 12.48
CA ASN A 61 12.99 -5.54 13.31
C ASN A 61 14.02 -6.31 12.47
N THR A 62 15.21 -6.55 13.03
CA THR A 62 16.33 -7.16 12.30
C THR A 62 16.01 -8.53 11.70
N HIS A 63 15.17 -9.34 12.33
CA HIS A 63 14.82 -10.70 11.89
C HIS A 63 13.62 -10.75 10.97
N GLN A 64 12.86 -9.68 10.89
CA GLN A 64 11.64 -9.60 10.10
C GLN A 64 11.93 -9.78 8.60
N PRO A 65 11.18 -10.65 7.91
CA PRO A 65 11.31 -10.81 6.47
C PRO A 65 10.67 -9.63 5.74
N ILE A 66 11.31 -9.21 4.66
CA ILE A 66 10.82 -8.19 3.74
C ILE A 66 10.67 -8.81 2.36
N LEU A 67 9.52 -8.65 1.75
CA LEU A 67 9.25 -9.01 0.36
C LEU A 67 9.44 -7.81 -0.55
N PHE A 68 10.04 -8.07 -1.70
CA PHE A 68 10.29 -7.10 -2.76
C PHE A 68 9.59 -7.59 -4.02
N PHE A 69 8.53 -6.93 -4.42
CA PHE A 69 7.81 -7.27 -5.65
C PHE A 69 8.29 -6.39 -6.79
N SER A 70 8.59 -7.02 -7.92
CA SER A 70 9.12 -6.32 -9.08
C SER A 70 8.05 -6.03 -10.14
N SER A 71 8.36 -5.10 -11.00
CA SER A 71 7.52 -4.74 -12.16
C SER A 71 7.31 -5.91 -13.14
N LYS A 72 8.22 -6.87 -13.16
CA LYS A 72 8.16 -8.08 -14.03
C LYS A 72 7.44 -9.28 -13.38
N GLY A 73 6.77 -9.07 -12.26
CA GLY A 73 6.01 -10.14 -11.61
C GLY A 73 6.86 -11.10 -10.76
N MET A 74 8.09 -10.74 -10.44
CA MET A 74 8.96 -11.50 -9.55
C MET A 74 8.80 -11.02 -8.11
N VAL A 75 9.09 -11.91 -7.16
CA VAL A 75 9.21 -11.59 -5.75
C VAL A 75 10.53 -12.08 -5.21
N TYR A 76 11.19 -11.22 -4.42
CA TYR A 76 12.42 -11.51 -3.71
C TYR A 76 12.19 -11.36 -2.22
N ARG A 77 13.00 -12.04 -1.41
CA ARG A 77 12.91 -11.99 0.04
C ARG A 77 14.28 -11.77 0.67
N LEU A 78 14.36 -10.79 1.54
CA LEU A 78 15.51 -10.57 2.41
C LEU A 78 15.04 -10.39 3.85
N LYS A 79 15.87 -10.79 4.81
CA LYS A 79 15.70 -10.36 6.20
C LYS A 79 16.23 -8.94 6.36
N THR A 80 15.62 -8.15 7.23
CA THR A 80 15.99 -6.74 7.47
C THR A 80 17.47 -6.56 7.76
N TRP A 81 18.10 -7.48 8.52
CA TRP A 81 19.53 -7.39 8.82
C TRP A 81 20.44 -7.47 7.59
N ARG A 82 19.99 -8.02 6.47
CA ARG A 82 20.74 -8.07 5.20
C ARG A 82 20.75 -6.74 4.45
N LEU A 83 19.85 -5.82 4.80
CA LEU A 83 19.88 -4.49 4.22
C LEU A 83 21.11 -3.71 4.70
N PRO A 84 21.65 -2.79 3.90
CA PRO A 84 22.81 -2.00 4.28
C PRO A 84 22.51 -1.13 5.49
N LEU A 85 23.32 -1.30 6.53
CA LEU A 85 23.33 -0.41 7.69
C LEU A 85 23.99 0.91 7.29
N SER A 86 23.34 2.02 7.54
CA SER A 86 23.79 3.34 7.11
C SER A 86 23.41 4.41 8.14
N SER A 87 24.03 5.57 8.06
CA SER A 87 23.61 6.75 8.82
C SER A 87 22.30 7.33 8.25
N PRO A 88 21.57 8.15 9.02
CA PRO A 88 20.35 8.78 8.54
C PRO A 88 20.54 9.59 7.26
N GLN A 89 21.64 10.29 7.09
CA GLN A 89 21.91 11.12 5.92
C GLN A 89 22.45 10.35 4.71
N ALA A 90 22.98 9.13 4.89
CA ALA A 90 23.56 8.36 3.80
C ALA A 90 22.49 7.95 2.76
N LYS A 91 22.91 7.82 1.51
CA LYS A 91 22.07 7.41 0.39
C LYS A 91 21.65 5.93 0.44
N GLY A 92 22.41 5.07 1.12
CA GLY A 92 22.21 3.62 1.11
C GLY A 92 22.83 2.94 -0.11
N LYS A 93 22.32 1.74 -0.48
CA LYS A 93 22.77 0.98 -1.66
C LYS A 93 21.63 0.78 -2.64
N ALA A 94 21.94 0.71 -3.92
CA ALA A 94 20.98 0.38 -4.96
C ALA A 94 20.49 -1.08 -4.80
N MET A 95 19.19 -1.31 -4.93
CA MET A 95 18.59 -2.64 -4.78
C MET A 95 19.10 -3.66 -5.80
N ILE A 96 19.52 -3.23 -6.98
CA ILE A 96 20.16 -4.08 -7.99
C ILE A 96 21.46 -4.75 -7.48
N ASN A 97 22.11 -4.16 -6.49
CA ASN A 97 23.29 -4.76 -5.86
C ASN A 97 22.96 -5.75 -4.73
N LEU A 98 21.68 -5.82 -4.34
CA LEU A 98 21.20 -6.68 -3.25
C LEU A 98 20.32 -7.81 -3.76
N LEU A 99 19.64 -7.60 -4.87
CA LEU A 99 18.68 -8.51 -5.49
C LEU A 99 19.11 -8.80 -6.92
N PRO A 100 18.97 -10.03 -7.42
CA PRO A 100 19.32 -10.41 -8.79
C PRO A 100 18.26 -9.91 -9.78
N LEU A 101 18.14 -8.59 -9.90
CA LEU A 101 17.21 -7.96 -10.83
C LEU A 101 17.73 -8.08 -12.25
N SER A 102 16.84 -8.34 -13.20
CA SER A 102 17.14 -8.29 -14.63
C SER A 102 17.14 -6.84 -15.14
N ASP A 103 17.65 -6.63 -16.37
CA ASP A 103 17.59 -5.34 -17.03
C ASP A 103 16.14 -4.84 -17.12
N ASP A 104 15.94 -3.54 -16.90
CA ASP A 104 14.61 -2.88 -16.84
C ASP A 104 13.65 -3.38 -15.78
N GLU A 105 14.10 -4.24 -14.86
CA GLU A 105 13.32 -4.66 -13.72
C GLU A 105 13.46 -3.67 -12.56
N ARG A 106 12.32 -3.24 -12.02
CA ARG A 106 12.27 -2.30 -10.90
C ARG A 106 11.42 -2.86 -9.78
N ILE A 107 11.79 -2.57 -8.55
CA ILE A 107 10.95 -2.90 -7.39
C ILE A 107 9.79 -1.90 -7.33
N THR A 108 8.58 -2.42 -7.39
CA THR A 108 7.33 -1.64 -7.33
C THR A 108 6.77 -1.53 -5.92
N THR A 109 6.91 -2.61 -5.15
CA THR A 109 6.40 -2.67 -3.77
C THR A 109 7.40 -3.35 -2.86
N VAL A 110 7.59 -2.76 -1.69
CA VAL A 110 8.37 -3.33 -0.58
C VAL A 110 7.43 -3.53 0.60
N MET A 111 7.39 -4.74 1.12
CA MET A 111 6.43 -5.14 2.15
C MET A 111 7.17 -5.81 3.30
N SER A 112 7.09 -5.23 4.48
CA SER A 112 7.53 -5.88 5.72
C SER A 112 6.44 -6.83 6.20
N LEU A 113 6.82 -8.03 6.61
CA LEU A 113 5.89 -9.07 7.01
C LEU A 113 6.00 -9.32 8.51
N PRO A 114 4.91 -9.78 9.17
CA PRO A 114 5.00 -10.26 10.54
C PRO A 114 6.08 -11.34 10.68
N GLU A 115 6.80 -11.35 11.79
CA GLU A 115 7.83 -12.36 12.08
C GLU A 115 7.21 -13.73 12.33
N ASN A 116 6.06 -13.74 13.01
CA ASN A 116 5.29 -14.95 13.28
C ASN A 116 4.54 -15.40 12.03
N GLN A 117 4.86 -16.61 11.58
CA GLN A 117 4.25 -17.22 10.39
C GLN A 117 2.78 -17.60 10.59
N ASP A 118 2.34 -17.82 11.80
CA ASP A 118 0.94 -18.18 12.07
C ASP A 118 -0.02 -17.03 11.71
N GLU A 119 0.46 -15.78 11.81
CA GLU A 119 -0.29 -14.61 11.37
C GLU A 119 -0.52 -14.57 9.85
N TRP A 120 0.36 -15.26 9.07
CA TRP A 120 0.25 -15.28 7.62
C TRP A 120 -0.89 -16.13 7.08
N LYS A 121 -1.39 -17.08 7.88
CA LYS A 121 -2.45 -18.01 7.47
C LYS A 121 -3.75 -17.31 7.12
N ASN A 122 -4.02 -16.19 7.80
CA ASN A 122 -5.25 -15.40 7.65
C ASN A 122 -5.08 -14.18 6.74
N LEU A 123 -3.87 -14.00 6.17
CA LEU A 123 -3.57 -12.88 5.32
C LEU A 123 -3.44 -13.32 3.85
N PHE A 124 -3.92 -12.48 2.98
CA PHE A 124 -3.78 -12.62 1.54
C PHE A 124 -2.91 -11.51 0.98
N VAL A 125 -2.32 -11.77 -0.16
CA VAL A 125 -1.64 -10.77 -0.99
C VAL A 125 -2.49 -10.54 -2.22
N ILE A 126 -2.86 -9.29 -2.46
CA ILE A 126 -3.57 -8.87 -3.65
C ILE A 126 -2.62 -8.08 -4.56
N PHE A 127 -2.65 -8.41 -5.84
CA PHE A 127 -1.88 -7.78 -6.90
C PHE A 127 -2.82 -7.00 -7.80
N ALA A 128 -2.38 -5.81 -8.24
CA ALA A 128 -3.02 -5.06 -9.30
C ALA A 128 -2.02 -4.78 -10.43
N THR A 129 -2.46 -4.96 -11.66
CA THR A 129 -1.65 -4.74 -12.86
C THR A 129 -2.09 -3.51 -13.63
N SER A 130 -1.20 -2.99 -14.46
CA SER A 130 -1.47 -1.81 -15.29
C SER A 130 -2.65 -1.99 -16.25
N SER A 131 -2.95 -3.23 -16.66
CA SER A 131 -4.08 -3.57 -17.54
C SER A 131 -5.42 -3.72 -16.80
N GLY A 132 -5.43 -3.57 -15.47
CA GLY A 132 -6.63 -3.74 -14.65
C GLY A 132 -6.88 -5.17 -14.19
N GLY A 133 -5.90 -6.06 -14.36
CA GLY A 133 -5.93 -7.41 -13.79
C GLY A 133 -5.69 -7.37 -12.29
N VAL A 134 -6.36 -8.26 -11.56
CA VAL A 134 -6.17 -8.47 -10.12
C VAL A 134 -5.98 -9.95 -9.82
N ARG A 135 -5.26 -10.21 -8.74
CA ARG A 135 -4.99 -11.57 -8.31
C ARG A 135 -4.82 -11.64 -6.81
N ARG A 136 -5.41 -12.64 -6.16
CA ARG A 136 -5.28 -12.91 -4.73
C ARG A 136 -4.59 -14.25 -4.50
N ASN A 137 -3.56 -14.25 -3.66
CA ASN A 137 -2.89 -15.46 -3.17
C ASN A 137 -2.88 -15.46 -1.65
N SER A 138 -2.75 -16.64 -1.05
CA SER A 138 -2.41 -16.72 0.38
C SER A 138 -1.01 -16.14 0.61
N LEU A 139 -0.83 -15.36 1.69
CA LEU A 139 0.48 -14.83 2.05
C LEU A 139 1.48 -15.97 2.34
N SER A 140 1.00 -17.11 2.86
CA SER A 140 1.82 -18.30 3.13
C SER A 140 2.51 -18.89 1.89
N ASP A 141 1.98 -18.62 0.67
CA ASP A 141 2.64 -19.04 -0.58
C ASP A 141 4.00 -18.39 -0.80
N PHE A 142 4.27 -17.27 -0.12
CA PHE A 142 5.50 -16.49 -0.24
C PHE A 142 6.50 -16.76 0.88
N TRP A 143 6.25 -17.77 1.71
CA TRP A 143 7.16 -18.14 2.79
C TRP A 143 8.53 -18.62 2.27
N ARG A 144 8.54 -19.50 1.25
CA ARG A 144 9.77 -20.03 0.66
C ARG A 144 10.06 -19.37 -0.68
N ILE A 145 11.02 -18.44 -0.66
CA ILE A 145 11.50 -17.75 -1.86
C ILE A 145 13.01 -17.98 -1.94
N ASN A 146 13.46 -18.53 -3.06
CA ASN A 146 14.86 -18.79 -3.35
C ASN A 146 15.64 -17.46 -3.52
N LYS A 147 16.97 -17.51 -3.45
CA LYS A 147 17.82 -16.33 -3.64
C LYS A 147 17.60 -15.62 -4.99
N ASN A 148 17.32 -16.42 -6.04
CA ASN A 148 17.07 -15.90 -7.40
C ASN A 148 15.64 -15.36 -7.60
N GLY A 149 14.89 -15.24 -6.52
CA GLY A 149 13.49 -14.81 -6.59
C GLY A 149 12.55 -15.94 -6.99
N LYS A 150 11.29 -15.62 -7.13
CA LYS A 150 10.20 -16.50 -7.51
C LYS A 150 9.15 -15.74 -8.29
N ILE A 151 8.51 -16.38 -9.26
CA ILE A 151 7.37 -15.78 -9.94
C ILE A 151 6.24 -15.58 -8.93
N ALA A 152 5.82 -14.34 -8.74
CA ALA A 152 4.68 -13.97 -7.93
C ALA A 152 3.40 -13.98 -8.77
N MET A 153 3.48 -13.44 -9.99
CA MET A 153 2.36 -13.37 -10.93
C MET A 153 2.90 -13.40 -12.35
N LYS A 154 2.25 -14.19 -13.23
CA LYS A 154 2.56 -14.13 -14.66
C LYS A 154 1.90 -12.87 -15.25
N LEU A 155 2.65 -12.11 -16.02
CA LEU A 155 2.20 -10.89 -16.67
C LEU A 155 2.05 -11.10 -18.18
N GLY A 156 1.14 -10.35 -18.80
CA GLY A 156 1.05 -10.22 -20.24
C GLY A 156 2.17 -9.36 -20.83
N GLU A 157 2.23 -9.30 -22.17
CA GLU A 157 3.15 -8.38 -22.85
C GLU A 157 2.87 -6.93 -22.45
N LYS A 158 3.91 -6.16 -22.12
CA LYS A 158 3.84 -4.76 -21.66
C LYS A 158 3.05 -4.53 -20.37
N GLU A 159 2.55 -5.58 -19.75
CA GLU A 159 1.88 -5.51 -18.46
C GLU A 159 2.90 -5.45 -17.31
N ARG A 160 2.58 -4.72 -16.25
CA ARG A 160 3.42 -4.60 -15.05
C ARG A 160 2.56 -4.56 -13.81
N ILE A 161 3.13 -5.02 -12.70
CA ILE A 161 2.54 -4.86 -11.38
C ILE A 161 2.61 -3.38 -11.00
N ILE A 162 1.46 -2.82 -10.60
CA ILE A 162 1.35 -1.44 -10.13
C ILE A 162 1.41 -1.38 -8.61
N SER A 163 0.67 -2.28 -7.95
CA SER A 163 0.60 -2.32 -6.50
C SER A 163 0.44 -3.74 -6.00
N VAL A 164 1.00 -4.01 -4.84
CA VAL A 164 0.82 -5.27 -4.09
C VAL A 164 0.56 -4.88 -2.64
N GLN A 165 -0.51 -5.41 -2.06
CA GLN A 165 -0.87 -5.13 -0.67
C GLN A 165 -1.35 -6.40 0.03
N THR A 166 -1.24 -6.42 1.36
CA THR A 166 -1.86 -7.46 2.19
C THR A 166 -3.32 -7.09 2.45
N CYS A 167 -4.17 -8.09 2.54
CA CYS A 167 -5.59 -7.92 2.86
C CYS A 167 -6.13 -9.15 3.59
N THR A 168 -7.30 -8.98 4.18
CA THR A 168 -8.16 -10.04 4.71
C THR A 168 -9.38 -10.22 3.82
N GLU A 169 -10.24 -11.18 4.12
CA GLU A 169 -11.50 -11.36 3.39
C GLU A 169 -12.52 -10.26 3.67
N ASP A 170 -12.37 -9.55 4.79
CA ASP A 170 -13.24 -8.46 5.20
C ASP A 170 -12.83 -7.09 4.64
N ASN A 171 -11.91 -7.07 3.69
CA ASN A 171 -11.51 -5.85 3.03
C ASN A 171 -12.21 -5.66 1.68
N ASP A 172 -12.20 -4.43 1.21
CA ASP A 172 -12.55 -4.03 -0.14
C ASP A 172 -11.32 -3.54 -0.90
N ILE A 173 -11.36 -3.71 -2.21
CA ILE A 173 -10.33 -3.22 -3.14
C ILE A 173 -10.90 -2.01 -3.87
N LEU A 174 -10.18 -0.90 -3.86
CA LEU A 174 -10.41 0.24 -4.73
C LEU A 174 -9.30 0.30 -5.77
N LEU A 175 -9.66 0.20 -7.05
CA LEU A 175 -8.76 0.42 -8.18
C LEU A 175 -9.05 1.78 -8.79
N THR A 176 -7.99 2.52 -9.13
CA THR A 176 -8.09 3.82 -9.80
C THR A 176 -7.27 3.84 -11.07
N SER A 177 -7.84 4.38 -12.15
CA SER A 177 -7.17 4.49 -13.44
C SER A 177 -6.61 5.90 -13.68
N LYS A 178 -5.68 6.01 -14.63
CA LYS A 178 -5.07 7.28 -15.03
C LYS A 178 -6.09 8.30 -15.54
N LYS A 179 -7.17 7.85 -16.16
CA LYS A 179 -8.24 8.71 -16.68
C LYS A 179 -9.35 8.99 -15.67
N GLY A 180 -9.15 8.65 -14.38
CA GLY A 180 -10.09 8.95 -13.31
C GLY A 180 -11.20 7.91 -13.12
N GLN A 181 -11.21 6.80 -13.87
CA GLN A 181 -12.15 5.71 -13.57
C GLN A 181 -11.74 5.01 -12.27
N SER A 182 -12.71 4.69 -11.44
CA SER A 182 -12.50 3.91 -10.22
C SER A 182 -13.54 2.81 -10.10
N ILE A 183 -13.18 1.74 -9.43
CA ILE A 183 -14.08 0.65 -9.06
C ILE A 183 -13.74 0.15 -7.67
N ARG A 184 -14.75 -0.06 -6.84
CA ARG A 184 -14.65 -0.71 -5.54
C ARG A 184 -15.38 -2.05 -5.57
N PHE A 185 -14.76 -3.08 -5.03
CA PHE A 185 -15.36 -4.41 -4.89
C PHE A 185 -14.72 -5.16 -3.73
N ASN A 186 -15.44 -6.16 -3.22
CA ASN A 186 -14.97 -6.95 -2.09
C ASN A 186 -13.81 -7.88 -2.47
N VAL A 187 -12.86 -8.07 -1.57
CA VAL A 187 -11.72 -9.00 -1.75
C VAL A 187 -12.20 -10.43 -2.01
N ASP A 188 -13.30 -10.87 -1.39
CA ASP A 188 -13.88 -12.21 -1.53
C ASP A 188 -14.34 -12.51 -2.98
N LYS A 189 -14.66 -11.49 -3.78
CA LYS A 189 -15.00 -11.64 -5.22
C LYS A 189 -13.79 -12.02 -6.07
N VAL A 190 -12.58 -11.89 -5.55
CA VAL A 190 -11.36 -12.37 -6.19
C VAL A 190 -11.01 -13.72 -5.60
N ARG A 191 -11.12 -14.79 -6.40
CA ARG A 191 -10.77 -16.14 -5.93
C ARG A 191 -9.31 -16.20 -5.47
N VAL A 192 -9.01 -17.07 -4.50
CA VAL A 192 -7.65 -17.38 -4.10
C VAL A 192 -7.00 -18.27 -5.16
N PHE A 193 -5.86 -17.87 -5.67
CA PHE A 193 -5.10 -18.66 -6.64
C PHE A 193 -4.07 -19.52 -5.92
N ALA A 194 -4.15 -20.83 -6.10
CA ALA A 194 -3.16 -21.77 -5.56
C ALA A 194 -1.83 -21.70 -6.33
N SER A 195 -1.88 -21.45 -7.64
CA SER A 195 -0.69 -21.32 -8.50
C SER A 195 -0.28 -19.87 -8.66
N ARG A 196 1.02 -19.58 -8.69
CA ARG A 196 1.58 -18.24 -8.93
C ARG A 196 1.84 -17.95 -10.40
N SER A 197 1.63 -18.91 -11.29
CA SER A 197 1.93 -18.82 -12.72
C SER A 197 0.77 -18.32 -13.59
N SER A 198 -0.41 -17.99 -13.04
CA SER A 198 -1.55 -17.45 -13.79
C SER A 198 -1.56 -15.92 -13.78
N THR A 199 -2.29 -15.33 -14.73
CA THR A 199 -2.41 -13.88 -14.92
C THR A 199 -3.45 -13.20 -14.01
N GLY A 200 -4.27 -13.97 -13.28
CA GLY A 200 -5.33 -13.41 -12.44
C GLY A 200 -6.67 -13.26 -13.16
N VAL A 201 -7.52 -12.38 -12.66
CA VAL A 201 -8.84 -12.04 -13.20
C VAL A 201 -8.93 -10.55 -13.48
N ARG A 202 -9.86 -10.12 -14.33
CA ARG A 202 -10.08 -8.70 -14.60
C ARG A 202 -10.78 -8.03 -13.39
N GLY A 203 -10.15 -7.01 -12.82
CA GLY A 203 -10.70 -6.20 -11.74
C GLY A 203 -11.47 -4.99 -12.25
N ILE A 204 -10.97 -4.32 -13.30
CA ILE A 204 -11.61 -3.16 -13.92
C ILE A 204 -11.57 -3.28 -15.44
N LYS A 205 -12.63 -2.82 -16.10
CA LYS A 205 -12.66 -2.66 -17.56
C LYS A 205 -12.18 -1.24 -17.91
N LEU A 206 -10.99 -1.16 -18.47
CA LEU A 206 -10.39 0.11 -18.85
C LEU A 206 -10.84 0.57 -20.24
N SER A 207 -10.92 1.88 -20.43
CA SER A 207 -11.09 2.49 -21.73
C SER A 207 -9.79 2.41 -22.56
N LYS A 208 -9.88 2.70 -23.88
CA LYS A 208 -8.71 2.69 -24.77
C LYS A 208 -7.65 3.69 -24.27
N ASN A 209 -6.41 3.25 -24.22
CA ASN A 209 -5.26 4.03 -23.74
C ASN A 209 -5.37 4.50 -22.27
N ASP A 210 -6.06 3.73 -21.44
CA ASP A 210 -6.09 3.91 -19.99
C ASP A 210 -5.28 2.82 -19.28
N SER A 211 -4.90 3.08 -18.05
CA SER A 211 -4.17 2.12 -17.23
C SER A 211 -4.46 2.35 -15.75
N VAL A 212 -4.45 1.28 -14.96
CA VAL A 212 -4.51 1.39 -13.49
C VAL A 212 -3.24 2.09 -13.01
N VAL A 213 -3.42 3.04 -12.12
CA VAL A 213 -2.32 3.81 -11.48
C VAL A 213 -2.24 3.59 -9.98
N GLY A 214 -3.33 3.12 -9.35
CA GLY A 214 -3.39 2.91 -7.90
C GLY A 214 -4.33 1.78 -7.52
N MET A 215 -4.05 1.20 -6.36
CA MET A 215 -4.90 0.28 -5.63
C MET A 215 -4.85 0.64 -4.16
N SER A 216 -5.99 0.72 -3.51
CA SER A 216 -6.13 0.88 -2.06
C SER A 216 -6.94 -0.27 -1.49
N ILE A 217 -6.58 -0.70 -0.30
CA ILE A 217 -7.35 -1.67 0.49
C ILE A 217 -8.13 -0.87 1.52
N LEU A 218 -9.43 -1.10 1.56
CA LEU A 218 -10.36 -0.40 2.42
C LEU A 218 -11.02 -1.40 3.37
N ASN A 219 -11.39 -0.93 4.54
CA ASN A 219 -12.17 -1.73 5.47
C ASN A 219 -13.62 -1.85 4.95
N ARG A 220 -14.13 -3.08 4.94
CA ARG A 220 -15.52 -3.31 4.60
C ARG A 220 -16.40 -2.93 5.78
N ILE A 221 -17.42 -2.14 5.50
CA ILE A 221 -18.50 -1.94 6.44
C ILE A 221 -19.77 -2.63 5.94
N LYS A 222 -20.48 -3.28 6.85
CA LYS A 222 -21.80 -3.89 6.55
C LYS A 222 -22.86 -2.79 6.59
N ALA A 223 -23.03 -2.09 5.48
CA ALA A 223 -24.05 -1.05 5.32
C ALA A 223 -24.68 -1.15 3.93
N SER A 224 -25.96 -0.83 3.85
CA SER A 224 -26.66 -0.70 2.56
C SER A 224 -26.21 0.57 1.82
N ASN A 225 -26.40 0.61 0.51
CA ASN A 225 -26.13 1.82 -0.27
C ASN A 225 -26.96 3.02 0.21
N ASP A 226 -28.18 2.77 0.70
CA ASP A 226 -29.07 3.83 1.18
C ASP A 226 -28.60 4.37 2.53
N GLU A 227 -28.12 3.52 3.44
CA GLU A 227 -27.48 3.97 4.69
C GLU A 227 -26.24 4.83 4.42
N LEU A 228 -25.38 4.40 3.47
CA LEU A 228 -24.18 5.17 3.11
C LEU A 228 -24.54 6.53 2.49
N ARG A 229 -25.61 6.58 1.68
CA ARG A 229 -26.11 7.86 1.11
C ARG A 229 -26.62 8.77 2.21
N ALA A 230 -27.47 8.24 3.11
CA ALA A 230 -28.00 9.00 4.24
C ALA A 230 -26.87 9.56 5.13
N TYR A 231 -25.85 8.74 5.39
CA TYR A 231 -24.66 9.17 6.12
C TYR A 231 -23.93 10.33 5.42
N LEU A 232 -23.64 10.19 4.13
CA LEU A 232 -22.94 11.23 3.36
C LEU A 232 -23.74 12.55 3.32
N LYS A 233 -25.08 12.47 3.17
CA LYS A 233 -25.99 13.63 3.21
C LYS A 233 -25.91 14.31 4.57
N MET A 234 -26.04 13.58 5.68
CA MET A 234 -25.95 14.12 7.04
C MET A 234 -24.57 14.72 7.32
N SER A 235 -23.50 14.03 6.95
CA SER A 235 -22.12 14.50 7.13
C SER A 235 -21.85 15.79 6.34
N SER A 236 -22.40 15.91 5.11
CA SER A 236 -22.33 17.14 4.30
C SER A 236 -23.07 18.29 4.97
N MET A 237 -24.30 18.04 5.47
CA MET A 237 -25.08 19.06 6.19
C MET A 237 -24.37 19.57 7.44
N MET A 238 -23.76 18.66 8.23
CA MET A 238 -23.01 19.04 9.43
C MET A 238 -21.76 19.87 9.09
N ARG A 239 -21.06 19.52 8.02
CA ARG A 239 -19.90 20.31 7.54
C ARG A 239 -20.31 21.71 7.10
N ARG A 240 -21.42 21.85 6.36
CA ARG A 240 -21.97 23.17 5.96
C ARG A 240 -22.36 24.03 7.16
N ALA A 241 -22.88 23.41 8.21
CA ALA A 241 -23.24 24.13 9.43
C ALA A 241 -22.03 24.62 10.24
N THR A 242 -20.86 23.97 10.08
CA THR A 242 -19.64 24.29 10.83
C THR A 242 -18.59 25.07 10.03
N SER A 243 -18.63 25.09 8.71
CA SER A 243 -17.68 25.84 7.86
C SER A 243 -18.29 27.12 7.32
N GLU A 244 -17.52 28.21 7.39
CA GLU A 244 -17.87 29.49 6.78
C GLU A 244 -17.61 29.49 5.25
N GLU A 245 -16.84 28.55 4.71
CA GLU A 245 -16.54 28.45 3.28
C GLU A 245 -17.41 27.37 2.61
N LYS A 246 -18.19 27.80 1.61
CA LYS A 246 -18.89 26.90 0.69
C LYS A 246 -17.88 26.33 -0.30
N THR A 247 -17.70 25.01 -0.34
CA THR A 247 -16.95 24.32 -1.40
C THR A 247 -17.91 23.81 -2.47
N GLU A 248 -17.49 23.82 -3.75
CA GLU A 248 -18.29 23.31 -4.90
C GLU A 248 -18.68 21.83 -4.74
N GLU A 249 -18.03 21.11 -3.82
CA GLU A 249 -18.28 19.70 -3.49
C GLU A 249 -19.58 19.50 -2.67
N ASP A 250 -20.15 20.56 -2.15
CA ASP A 250 -21.33 20.51 -1.29
C ASP A 250 -22.66 20.33 -2.05
N ASP A 251 -22.66 20.45 -3.39
CA ASP A 251 -23.85 20.36 -4.24
C ASP A 251 -24.10 18.97 -4.85
N ILE A 252 -23.58 17.90 -4.25
CA ILE A 252 -23.91 16.56 -4.70
C ILE A 252 -25.32 16.21 -4.26
N ASP A 253 -26.26 16.30 -5.20
CA ASP A 253 -27.63 15.80 -5.03
C ASP A 253 -27.59 14.27 -4.97
N PHE A 254 -27.82 13.74 -3.78
CA PHE A 254 -28.01 12.31 -3.59
C PHE A 254 -29.46 11.93 -3.87
N GLU A 255 -29.78 11.60 -5.14
CA GLU A 255 -31.08 11.00 -5.48
C GLU A 255 -31.21 9.61 -4.83
N GLY A 256 -32.24 9.38 -4.05
CA GLY A 256 -32.58 8.09 -3.44
C GLY A 256 -33.57 8.23 -2.28
N ASN A 257 -34.02 7.10 -1.74
CA ASN A 257 -34.90 7.03 -0.57
C ASN A 257 -34.20 7.63 0.65
N ASP A 258 -34.82 8.65 1.26
CA ASP A 258 -34.35 9.24 2.52
C ASP A 258 -34.60 8.25 3.66
N ILE A 259 -33.53 7.56 4.06
CA ILE A 259 -33.53 6.74 5.29
C ILE A 259 -33.00 7.62 6.42
N GLU A 260 -33.73 7.72 7.51
CA GLU A 260 -33.23 8.33 8.74
C GLU A 260 -32.27 7.36 9.44
N LEU A 261 -31.04 7.80 9.66
CA LEU A 261 -30.06 7.05 10.44
C LEU A 261 -30.22 7.39 11.93
N SER A 262 -30.18 6.36 12.77
CA SER A 262 -30.06 6.59 14.21
C SER A 262 -28.70 7.22 14.56
N THR A 263 -28.63 7.92 15.67
CA THR A 263 -27.38 8.56 16.15
C THR A 263 -26.27 7.56 16.36
N GLU A 264 -26.61 6.37 16.87
CA GLU A 264 -25.65 5.26 17.10
C GLU A 264 -25.11 4.77 15.76
N ARG A 265 -25.98 4.56 14.76
CA ARG A 265 -25.57 4.06 13.43
C ARG A 265 -24.73 5.11 12.70
N TYR A 266 -25.10 6.40 12.81
CA TYR A 266 -24.26 7.46 12.28
C TYR A 266 -22.85 7.47 12.90
N SER A 267 -22.77 7.33 14.23
CA SER A 267 -21.47 7.30 14.94
C SER A 267 -20.63 6.09 14.55
N GLU A 268 -21.26 4.93 14.35
CA GLU A 268 -20.57 3.72 13.87
C GLU A 268 -19.99 3.93 12.46
N LEU A 269 -20.78 4.49 11.53
CA LEU A 269 -20.33 4.80 10.18
C LEU A 269 -19.21 5.85 10.18
N ALA A 270 -19.31 6.88 11.02
CA ALA A 270 -18.30 7.92 11.17
C ALA A 270 -16.96 7.38 11.72
N ALA A 271 -17.02 6.45 12.68
CA ALA A 271 -15.83 5.83 13.25
C ALA A 271 -15.09 4.92 12.25
N ASN A 272 -15.79 4.38 11.26
CA ASN A 272 -15.24 3.48 10.24
C ASN A 272 -15.04 4.17 8.87
N GLU A 273 -15.28 5.49 8.77
CA GLU A 273 -15.08 6.23 7.53
C GLU A 273 -13.59 6.33 7.19
N GLU A 274 -13.23 5.91 5.99
CA GLU A 274 -11.89 6.10 5.43
C GLU A 274 -11.93 7.20 4.38
N ILE A 275 -10.89 8.02 4.35
CA ILE A 275 -10.78 9.15 3.44
C ILE A 275 -9.78 8.83 2.33
N ILE A 276 -10.20 9.00 1.09
CA ILE A 276 -9.38 8.85 -0.10
C ILE A 276 -8.86 10.22 -0.53
N LEU A 277 -7.54 10.35 -0.61
CA LEU A 277 -6.88 11.50 -1.21
C LEU A 277 -6.50 11.18 -2.65
N THR A 278 -7.14 11.87 -3.60
CA THR A 278 -6.79 11.78 -5.02
C THR A 278 -5.99 13.01 -5.40
N VAL A 279 -4.84 12.82 -6.06
CA VAL A 279 -3.98 13.91 -6.53
C VAL A 279 -3.74 13.76 -8.03
N SER A 280 -4.04 14.80 -8.80
CA SER A 280 -3.79 14.86 -10.24
C SER A 280 -2.34 15.18 -10.55
N SER A 281 -1.90 14.92 -11.79
CA SER A 281 -0.56 15.28 -12.27
C SER A 281 -0.28 16.79 -12.24
N ASN A 282 -1.33 17.61 -12.22
CA ASN A 282 -1.25 19.08 -12.15
C ASN A 282 -1.19 19.61 -10.70
N GLY A 283 -1.11 18.72 -9.71
CA GLY A 283 -1.01 19.10 -8.30
C GLY A 283 -2.36 19.42 -7.63
N GLN A 284 -3.48 19.28 -8.34
CA GLN A 284 -4.81 19.41 -7.74
C GLN A 284 -5.13 18.16 -6.93
N GLY A 285 -5.57 18.33 -5.70
CA GLY A 285 -5.95 17.26 -4.78
C GLY A 285 -7.40 17.37 -4.36
N LYS A 286 -8.07 16.21 -4.31
CA LYS A 286 -9.43 16.06 -3.78
C LYS A 286 -9.42 15.02 -2.66
N ARG A 287 -10.14 15.31 -1.60
CA ARG A 287 -10.37 14.41 -0.47
C ARG A 287 -11.83 13.97 -0.46
N SER A 288 -12.09 12.70 -0.66
CA SER A 288 -13.44 12.11 -0.73
C SER A 288 -13.60 11.02 0.31
N SER A 289 -14.83 10.82 0.79
CA SER A 289 -15.16 9.64 1.58
C SER A 289 -15.03 8.37 0.76
N ALA A 290 -14.49 7.30 1.34
CA ALA A 290 -14.49 5.98 0.70
C ALA A 290 -15.90 5.45 0.41
N TYR A 291 -16.91 5.97 1.10
CA TYR A 291 -18.31 5.62 0.88
C TYR A 291 -18.91 6.18 -0.42
N GLU A 292 -18.25 7.15 -1.06
CA GLU A 292 -18.63 7.65 -2.38
C GLU A 292 -18.33 6.63 -3.50
N TYR A 293 -17.37 5.73 -3.27
CA TYR A 293 -16.96 4.68 -4.22
C TYR A 293 -17.77 3.41 -3.95
N ARG A 294 -18.80 3.12 -4.74
CA ARG A 294 -19.73 2.00 -4.58
C ARG A 294 -19.73 1.07 -5.76
#